data_b6aa909249ea687f7b5857935b6361f9
#
_entry.id   b6aa909249ea687f7b5857935b6361f9
#
_cell.length_a   1.000
_cell.length_b   1.000
_cell.length_c   1.000
_cell.angle_alpha   90.00
_cell.angle_beta   90.00
_cell.angle_gamma   90.00
#
_symmetry.space_group_name_H-M   'P 1'
#
loop_
_entity.id
_entity.type
_entity.pdbx_description
1 polymer ?
#
loop_
_entity_poly.entity_id
_entity_poly.type
_entity_poly.pdbx_seq_one_letter_code
_entity_poly.pdbx_strand_id
1 'polypeptide(L)'
;DDYLKTKLSQPLTGTEALRLGLVDKLGWYEDAKEISGNNSKTSNIVRNFNRSQWDNDWGEPSQIAIIGVYASITTGESEAPPPVSLPIPFVGGSRSTGSETVVRQLEEAFANPKVKAIVLRVDSGGGSALGSAEINSAIIRLKKKYKKPFIVSMGGAAASGGYYVSLNADKIFSDELTITGSIGVFTARPNLDSLLKGQKIKVENFKRGDNSDIGSFYKELDAAEIEII
;
A
#
# COMPACT_ATOMS: atom_id res chain seq x y z
N ASP A 1 -20.88 4.36 -29.72
CA ASP A 1 -21.06 5.57 -28.89
C ASP A 1 -21.91 5.34 -27.65
N ASP A 2 -22.86 4.41 -27.69
CA ASP A 2 -23.73 4.07 -26.56
C ASP A 2 -22.97 3.26 -25.49
N TYR A 3 -21.98 2.47 -25.89
CA TYR A 3 -21.12 1.70 -25.01
C TYR A 3 -20.26 2.58 -24.09
N LEU A 4 -19.73 3.69 -24.63
CA LEU A 4 -18.94 4.67 -23.88
C LEU A 4 -19.80 5.48 -22.88
N LYS A 5 -21.06 5.75 -23.24
CA LYS A 5 -21.97 6.53 -22.40
C LYS A 5 -22.51 5.75 -21.21
N THR A 6 -22.82 4.47 -21.41
CA THR A 6 -23.51 3.67 -20.39
C THR A 6 -22.54 2.89 -19.48
N LYS A 7 -21.37 2.48 -19.96
CA LYS A 7 -20.49 1.58 -19.22
C LYS A 7 -19.18 2.20 -18.70
N LEU A 8 -18.78 3.35 -19.23
CA LEU A 8 -17.56 4.05 -18.81
C LEU A 8 -17.82 5.38 -18.11
N SER A 9 -19.08 5.68 -17.78
CA SER A 9 -19.47 6.90 -17.08
C SER A 9 -19.27 6.84 -15.57
N GLN A 10 -18.86 5.69 -15.02
CA GLN A 10 -18.67 5.48 -13.59
C GLN A 10 -17.34 4.78 -13.31
N PRO A 11 -16.76 4.95 -12.12
CA PRO A 11 -15.63 4.14 -11.69
C PRO A 11 -16.01 2.65 -11.71
N LEU A 12 -15.09 1.82 -12.22
CA LEU A 12 -15.27 0.39 -12.32
C LEU A 12 -14.29 -0.30 -11.38
N THR A 13 -14.74 -1.37 -10.74
CA THR A 13 -13.83 -2.30 -10.06
C THR A 13 -13.00 -3.08 -11.09
N GLY A 14 -11.84 -3.60 -10.68
CA GLY A 14 -11.03 -4.45 -11.56
C GLY A 14 -11.82 -5.66 -12.08
N THR A 15 -12.67 -6.25 -11.22
CA THR A 15 -13.53 -7.39 -11.61
C THR A 15 -14.55 -7.00 -12.67
N GLU A 16 -15.13 -5.83 -12.58
CA GLU A 16 -16.07 -5.33 -13.58
C GLU A 16 -15.35 -5.00 -14.89
N ALA A 17 -14.17 -4.40 -14.83
CA ALA A 17 -13.33 -4.12 -15.99
C ALA A 17 -12.97 -5.43 -16.73
N LEU A 18 -12.62 -6.49 -15.99
CA LEU A 18 -12.37 -7.82 -16.56
C LEU A 18 -13.62 -8.39 -17.23
N ARG A 19 -14.78 -8.33 -16.54
CA ARG A 19 -16.06 -8.81 -17.10
C ARG A 19 -16.48 -8.06 -18.37
N LEU A 20 -16.14 -6.77 -18.45
CA LEU A 20 -16.44 -5.92 -19.60
C LEU A 20 -15.39 -6.03 -20.73
N GLY A 21 -14.33 -6.82 -20.54
CA GLY A 21 -13.25 -6.99 -21.50
C GLY A 21 -12.37 -5.75 -21.69
N LEU A 22 -12.33 -4.85 -20.68
CA LEU A 22 -11.47 -3.67 -20.68
C LEU A 22 -10.05 -3.99 -20.21
N VAL A 23 -9.88 -5.12 -19.52
CA VAL A 23 -8.60 -5.70 -19.13
C VAL A 23 -8.65 -7.21 -19.37
N ASP A 24 -7.51 -7.81 -19.68
CA ASP A 24 -7.41 -9.24 -19.99
C ASP A 24 -7.28 -10.12 -18.75
N LYS A 25 -6.70 -9.59 -17.69
CA LYS A 25 -6.46 -10.33 -16.45
C LYS A 25 -6.32 -9.37 -15.27
N LEU A 26 -6.76 -9.84 -14.10
CA LEU A 26 -6.45 -9.20 -12.82
C LEU A 26 -5.18 -9.83 -12.25
N GLY A 27 -4.27 -9.02 -11.77
CA GLY A 27 -3.02 -9.46 -11.17
C GLY A 27 -2.22 -8.28 -10.65
N TRP A 28 -1.17 -8.60 -9.93
CA TRP A 28 -0.21 -7.62 -9.46
C TRP A 28 0.89 -7.39 -10.51
N TYR A 29 1.66 -6.33 -10.33
CA TYR A 29 2.78 -6.02 -11.24
C TYR A 29 3.75 -7.20 -11.43
N GLU A 30 3.98 -7.97 -10.38
CA GLU A 30 4.84 -9.16 -10.43
C GLU A 30 4.25 -10.28 -11.29
N ASP A 31 2.91 -10.44 -11.27
CA ASP A 31 2.23 -11.41 -12.15
C ASP A 31 2.39 -10.98 -13.62
N ALA A 32 2.32 -9.69 -13.92
CA ALA A 32 2.55 -9.15 -15.26
C ALA A 32 3.99 -9.41 -15.73
N LYS A 33 4.97 -9.28 -14.85
CA LYS A 33 6.38 -9.61 -15.15
C LYS A 33 6.58 -11.09 -15.50
N GLU A 34 5.94 -11.99 -14.76
CA GLU A 34 6.02 -13.42 -15.03
C GLU A 34 5.40 -13.78 -16.39
N ILE A 35 4.27 -13.16 -16.75
CA ILE A 35 3.57 -13.37 -18.01
C ILE A 35 4.35 -12.79 -19.19
N SER A 36 4.98 -11.62 -19.03
CA SER A 36 5.74 -10.96 -20.10
C SER A 36 7.02 -11.68 -20.51
N GLY A 37 7.37 -12.76 -19.80
CA GLY A 37 8.60 -13.50 -20.02
C GLY A 37 9.82 -12.63 -19.71
N ASN A 38 10.70 -13.10 -18.90
CA ASN A 38 11.85 -12.44 -18.28
C ASN A 38 12.92 -11.89 -19.26
N ASN A 39 12.53 -11.30 -20.37
CA ASN A 39 13.41 -10.80 -21.44
C ASN A 39 13.77 -9.31 -21.32
N SER A 40 13.27 -8.60 -20.34
CA SER A 40 13.82 -7.29 -20.03
C SER A 40 15.01 -7.48 -19.10
N LYS A 41 16.21 -7.23 -19.60
CA LYS A 41 17.40 -6.94 -18.81
C LYS A 41 17.12 -5.66 -17.99
N THR A 42 16.30 -5.79 -16.95
CA THR A 42 16.25 -4.79 -15.90
C THR A 42 17.62 -4.83 -15.25
N SER A 43 18.37 -3.77 -15.45
CA SER A 43 19.64 -3.57 -14.80
C SER A 43 19.45 -3.79 -13.31
N ASN A 44 20.07 -4.85 -12.78
CA ASN A 44 20.15 -5.07 -11.35
C ASN A 44 20.88 -3.88 -10.74
N ILE A 45 20.16 -2.95 -10.15
CA ILE A 45 20.76 -1.95 -9.28
C ILE A 45 21.15 -2.70 -8.02
N VAL A 46 22.33 -3.29 -8.05
CA VAL A 46 22.99 -3.84 -6.85
C VAL A 46 23.40 -2.63 -6.03
N ARG A 47 22.62 -2.26 -5.06
CA ARG A 47 23.06 -1.33 -4.02
C ARG A 47 24.10 -2.11 -3.19
N ASN A 48 25.36 -1.73 -3.34
CA ASN A 48 26.45 -2.25 -2.53
C ASN A 48 26.20 -1.92 -1.06
N PHE A 49 25.68 -2.88 -0.32
CA PHE A 49 25.81 -2.86 1.13
C PHE A 49 27.28 -3.12 1.45
N ASN A 50 27.95 -2.15 2.07
CA ASN A 50 29.29 -2.31 2.61
C ASN A 50 29.23 -3.41 3.67
N ARG A 51 29.61 -4.62 3.28
CA ARG A 51 29.86 -5.72 4.21
C ARG A 51 31.17 -5.44 4.91
N SER A 52 31.13 -5.18 6.22
CA SER A 52 32.29 -5.44 7.05
C SER A 52 32.60 -6.94 6.95
N GLN A 53 33.78 -7.26 6.43
CA GLN A 53 34.30 -8.62 6.47
C GLN A 53 34.57 -8.98 7.94
N TRP A 54 33.65 -9.72 8.52
CA TRP A 54 33.92 -10.44 9.76
C TRP A 54 34.46 -11.80 9.34
N ASP A 55 35.75 -11.97 9.58
CA ASP A 55 36.42 -13.27 9.43
C ASP A 55 35.93 -14.15 10.59
N ASN A 56 35.03 -15.08 10.31
CA ASN A 56 34.50 -16.00 11.31
C ASN A 56 34.84 -17.42 10.91
N ASP A 57 35.81 -18.00 11.58
CA ASP A 57 36.18 -19.42 11.50
C ASP A 57 35.02 -20.38 11.84
N TRP A 58 33.92 -19.86 12.41
CA TRP A 58 32.73 -20.60 12.79
C TRP A 58 31.62 -20.62 11.73
N GLY A 59 31.86 -20.04 10.58
CA GLY A 59 30.84 -19.82 9.55
C GLY A 59 29.90 -18.64 9.88
N GLU A 60 29.19 -18.15 8.87
CA GLU A 60 28.25 -17.04 9.09
C GLU A 60 26.98 -17.55 9.84
N PRO A 61 26.59 -16.91 10.95
CA PRO A 61 25.42 -17.32 11.71
C PRO A 61 24.16 -17.14 10.89
N SER A 62 23.17 -17.99 11.14
CA SER A 62 21.82 -17.83 10.62
C SER A 62 21.21 -16.51 11.08
N GLN A 63 20.54 -15.81 10.19
CA GLN A 63 19.98 -14.48 10.41
C GLN A 63 18.45 -14.54 10.53
N ILE A 64 17.90 -13.64 11.30
CA ILE A 64 16.46 -13.31 11.30
C ILE A 64 16.33 -11.90 10.73
N ALA A 65 15.52 -11.73 9.69
CA ALA A 65 15.23 -10.41 9.15
C ALA A 65 14.10 -9.76 9.96
N ILE A 66 14.28 -8.52 10.37
CA ILE A 66 13.23 -7.71 10.98
C ILE A 66 12.90 -6.58 9.99
N ILE A 67 11.67 -6.55 9.52
CA ILE A 67 11.15 -5.54 8.60
C ILE A 67 10.10 -4.73 9.33
N GLY A 68 10.17 -3.40 9.22
CA GLY A 68 9.28 -2.49 9.94
C GLY A 68 8.19 -1.90 9.04
N VAL A 69 6.96 -1.87 9.56
CA VAL A 69 5.85 -1.10 9.03
C VAL A 69 5.44 -0.09 10.10
N TYR A 70 5.77 1.17 9.88
CA TYR A 70 5.59 2.23 10.87
C TYR A 70 4.75 3.38 10.33
N ALA A 71 3.96 4.01 11.23
CA ALA A 71 3.12 5.15 10.90
C ALA A 71 2.10 4.85 9.78
N SER A 72 1.82 5.78 8.87
CA SER A 72 0.82 5.57 7.81
C SER A 72 1.39 4.74 6.67
N ILE A 73 0.61 3.77 6.19
CA ILE A 73 0.93 3.00 4.98
C ILE A 73 0.53 3.82 3.76
N THR A 74 1.45 3.95 2.80
CA THR A 74 1.23 4.62 1.51
C THR A 74 1.60 3.69 0.36
N THR A 75 1.16 4.00 -0.85
CA THR A 75 1.71 3.40 -2.07
C THR A 75 3.08 4.00 -2.38
N GLY A 76 3.91 3.28 -3.12
CA GLY A 76 5.23 3.77 -3.53
C GLY A 76 6.33 3.58 -2.47
N GLU A 77 7.33 4.43 -2.52
CA GLU A 77 8.49 4.41 -1.61
C GLU A 77 8.15 5.03 -0.25
N SER A 78 8.86 4.58 0.79
CA SER A 78 8.75 5.16 2.13
C SER A 78 9.32 6.57 2.17
N GLU A 79 8.62 7.46 2.87
CA GLU A 79 9.06 8.83 3.08
C GLU A 79 9.53 9.04 4.52
N ALA A 80 10.68 9.72 4.65
CA ALA A 80 11.15 10.23 5.92
C ALA A 80 10.73 11.70 6.04
N PRO A 81 10.40 12.18 7.25
CA PRO A 81 10.14 13.60 7.45
C PRO A 81 11.38 14.42 7.05
N PRO A 82 11.20 15.62 6.50
CA PRO A 82 12.31 16.48 6.15
C PRO A 82 13.14 16.80 7.41
N PRO A 83 14.46 16.96 7.27
CA PRO A 83 15.36 17.17 8.41
C PRO A 83 15.10 18.48 9.18
N VAL A 84 14.30 19.37 8.62
CA VAL A 84 13.89 20.63 9.23
C VAL A 84 12.37 20.64 9.34
N SER A 85 11.87 20.57 10.58
CA SER A 85 10.45 20.82 10.84
C SER A 85 10.22 22.35 10.78
N LEU A 86 9.55 22.80 9.74
CA LEU A 86 9.03 24.16 9.68
C LEU A 86 7.89 24.28 10.71
N PRO A 87 7.84 25.35 11.52
CA PRO A 87 6.79 25.55 12.52
C PRO A 87 5.47 26.02 11.86
N ILE A 88 5.10 25.42 10.75
CA ILE A 88 3.87 25.71 10.03
C ILE A 88 2.94 24.52 10.28
N PRO A 89 1.78 24.72 10.94
CA PRO A 89 0.80 23.68 11.09
C PRO A 89 0.44 23.08 9.72
N PHE A 90 0.40 21.76 9.61
CA PHE A 90 0.11 20.99 8.37
C PHE A 90 1.20 20.96 7.29
N VAL A 91 2.36 21.57 7.48
CA VAL A 91 3.52 21.49 6.57
C VAL A 91 4.67 20.79 7.28
N GLY A 92 4.46 19.57 7.68
CA GLY A 92 5.49 18.68 8.19
C GLY A 92 5.24 17.30 7.59
N GLY A 93 6.11 16.83 6.74
CA GLY A 93 6.02 15.45 6.23
C GLY A 93 6.02 14.49 7.43
N SER A 94 4.96 13.72 7.59
CA SER A 94 4.95 12.62 8.54
C SER A 94 5.72 11.45 7.96
N ARG A 95 6.41 10.69 8.82
CA ARG A 95 6.98 9.41 8.39
C ARG A 95 5.87 8.55 7.78
N SER A 96 6.11 7.96 6.61
CA SER A 96 5.22 6.99 6.00
C SER A 96 5.98 5.72 5.59
N THR A 97 5.27 4.62 5.60
CA THR A 97 5.80 3.34 5.11
C THR A 97 5.21 3.07 3.74
N GLY A 98 6.05 3.15 2.71
CA GLY A 98 5.66 2.88 1.32
C GLY A 98 5.63 1.39 1.04
N SER A 99 4.59 0.94 0.33
CA SER A 99 4.40 -0.47 -0.04
C SER A 99 5.57 -1.03 -0.85
N GLU A 100 6.11 -0.27 -1.81
CA GLU A 100 7.25 -0.69 -2.64
C GLU A 100 8.51 -0.94 -1.80
N THR A 101 8.77 -0.08 -0.80
CA THR A 101 9.90 -0.26 0.12
C THR A 101 9.75 -1.57 0.91
N VAL A 102 8.58 -1.83 1.47
CA VAL A 102 8.33 -3.04 2.27
C VAL A 102 8.38 -4.29 1.39
N VAL A 103 7.76 -4.26 0.21
CA VAL A 103 7.78 -5.38 -0.73
C VAL A 103 9.21 -5.73 -1.12
N ARG A 104 10.03 -4.74 -1.48
CA ARG A 104 11.45 -4.94 -1.81
C ARG A 104 12.22 -5.57 -0.63
N GLN A 105 12.04 -5.05 0.59
CA GLN A 105 12.69 -5.61 1.78
C GLN A 105 12.25 -7.05 2.05
N LEU A 106 10.97 -7.37 1.86
CA LEU A 106 10.46 -8.74 1.97
C LEU A 106 11.09 -9.65 0.92
N GLU A 107 11.17 -9.22 -0.34
CA GLU A 107 11.80 -10.00 -1.43
C GLU A 107 13.27 -10.30 -1.14
N GLU A 108 14.02 -9.30 -0.70
CA GLU A 108 15.43 -9.45 -0.31
C GLU A 108 15.58 -10.43 0.87
N ALA A 109 14.75 -10.31 1.91
CA ALA A 109 14.81 -11.18 3.09
C ALA A 109 14.42 -12.62 2.76
N PHE A 110 13.35 -12.83 1.99
CA PHE A 110 12.92 -14.15 1.58
C PHE A 110 13.91 -14.83 0.63
N ALA A 111 14.53 -14.09 -0.28
CA ALA A 111 15.50 -14.63 -1.22
C ALA A 111 16.87 -14.94 -0.59
N ASN A 112 17.23 -14.29 0.50
CA ASN A 112 18.55 -14.47 1.13
C ASN A 112 18.64 -15.83 1.86
N PRO A 113 19.52 -16.76 1.45
CA PRO A 113 19.63 -18.09 2.07
C PRO A 113 20.10 -18.06 3.53
N LYS A 114 20.76 -16.98 3.97
CA LYS A 114 21.20 -16.80 5.36
C LYS A 114 20.05 -16.42 6.30
N VAL A 115 19.00 -15.79 5.77
CA VAL A 115 17.79 -15.46 6.53
C VAL A 115 16.94 -16.70 6.66
N LYS A 116 16.73 -17.16 7.91
CA LYS A 116 15.97 -18.38 8.23
C LYS A 116 14.54 -18.09 8.68
N ALA A 117 14.26 -16.89 9.15
CA ALA A 117 12.92 -16.44 9.51
C ALA A 117 12.78 -14.93 9.30
N ILE A 118 11.56 -14.47 9.13
CA ILE A 118 11.23 -13.05 8.98
C ILE A 118 10.27 -12.63 10.07
N VAL A 119 10.53 -11.49 10.69
CA VAL A 119 9.64 -10.82 11.63
C VAL A 119 9.20 -9.50 11.00
N LEU A 120 7.90 -9.35 10.78
CA LEU A 120 7.32 -8.06 10.42
C LEU A 120 6.93 -7.34 11.71
N ARG A 121 7.61 -6.24 12.03
CA ARG A 121 7.25 -5.35 13.14
C ARG A 121 6.28 -4.31 12.64
N VAL A 122 5.05 -4.36 13.14
CA VAL A 122 3.96 -3.46 12.73
C VAL A 122 3.63 -2.50 13.86
N ASP A 123 3.83 -1.23 13.62
CA ASP A 123 3.40 -0.13 14.51
C ASP A 123 2.74 0.95 13.66
N SER A 124 1.53 0.62 13.17
CA SER A 124 0.80 1.37 12.17
C SER A 124 -0.70 1.32 12.41
N GLY A 125 -1.35 2.47 12.41
CA GLY A 125 -2.82 2.57 12.40
C GLY A 125 -3.46 2.25 11.05
N GLY A 126 -2.66 1.88 10.03
CA GLY A 126 -3.11 1.62 8.66
C GLY A 126 -2.77 2.74 7.69
N GLY A 127 -3.62 2.93 6.69
CA GLY A 127 -3.41 3.92 5.62
C GLY A 127 -4.01 3.45 4.30
N SER A 128 -3.24 3.54 3.21
CA SER A 128 -3.69 3.13 1.88
C SER A 128 -4.14 1.66 1.85
N ALA A 129 -5.38 1.42 1.46
CA ALA A 129 -5.91 0.08 1.24
C ALA A 129 -5.13 -0.64 0.14
N LEU A 130 -4.80 0.05 -0.96
CA LEU A 130 -4.01 -0.49 -2.06
C LEU A 130 -2.60 -0.85 -1.60
N GLY A 131 -1.89 0.07 -0.93
CA GLY A 131 -0.54 -0.21 -0.43
C GLY A 131 -0.50 -1.37 0.57
N SER A 132 -1.51 -1.48 1.44
CA SER A 132 -1.64 -2.63 2.36
C SER A 132 -1.90 -3.94 1.61
N ALA A 133 -2.71 -3.91 0.54
CA ALA A 133 -2.99 -5.07 -0.29
C ALA A 133 -1.75 -5.52 -1.09
N GLU A 134 -0.94 -4.59 -1.59
CA GLU A 134 0.34 -4.88 -2.27
C GLU A 134 1.31 -5.62 -1.33
N ILE A 135 1.50 -5.11 -0.11
CA ILE A 135 2.34 -5.76 0.92
C ILE A 135 1.80 -7.15 1.23
N ASN A 136 0.51 -7.27 1.50
CA ASN A 136 -0.12 -8.55 1.84
C ASN A 136 0.00 -9.59 0.72
N SER A 137 -0.21 -9.18 -0.53
CA SER A 137 -0.04 -10.02 -1.71
C SER A 137 1.40 -10.52 -1.86
N ALA A 138 2.38 -9.63 -1.63
CA ALA A 138 3.79 -10.01 -1.64
C ALA A 138 4.11 -11.06 -0.56
N ILE A 139 3.59 -10.89 0.67
CA ILE A 139 3.78 -11.85 1.76
C ILE A 139 3.25 -13.23 1.35
N ILE A 140 2.02 -13.30 0.82
CA ILE A 140 1.41 -14.57 0.38
C ILE A 140 2.30 -15.26 -0.67
N ARG A 141 2.68 -14.53 -1.71
CA ARG A 141 3.51 -15.02 -2.81
C ARG A 141 4.86 -15.53 -2.33
N LEU A 142 5.54 -14.73 -1.49
CA LEU A 142 6.89 -15.05 -1.00
C LEU A 142 6.88 -16.22 -0.02
N LYS A 143 5.91 -16.31 0.89
CA LYS A 143 5.73 -17.47 1.77
C LYS A 143 5.52 -18.75 0.99
N LYS A 144 4.67 -18.72 -0.04
CA LYS A 144 4.44 -19.88 -0.91
C LYS A 144 5.74 -20.34 -1.61
N LYS A 145 6.55 -19.40 -2.08
CA LYS A 145 7.78 -19.67 -2.85
C LYS A 145 8.92 -20.18 -1.96
N TYR A 146 9.16 -19.53 -0.83
CA TYR A 146 10.38 -19.77 -0.03
C TYR A 146 10.14 -20.60 1.23
N LYS A 147 8.91 -20.74 1.68
CA LYS A 147 8.51 -21.54 2.86
C LYS A 147 9.27 -21.21 4.14
N LYS A 148 9.67 -19.96 4.33
CA LYS A 148 10.32 -19.48 5.55
C LYS A 148 9.27 -19.11 6.60
N PRO A 149 9.54 -19.33 7.90
CA PRO A 149 8.70 -18.81 8.97
C PRO A 149 8.54 -17.30 8.87
N PHE A 150 7.30 -16.84 8.92
CA PHE A 150 6.94 -15.43 8.87
C PHE A 150 6.06 -15.05 10.05
N ILE A 151 6.58 -14.22 10.93
CA ILE A 151 5.96 -13.85 12.21
C ILE A 151 5.67 -12.36 12.20
N VAL A 152 4.56 -11.96 12.80
CA VAL A 152 4.23 -10.55 13.04
C VAL A 152 4.39 -10.24 14.53
N SER A 153 5.03 -9.11 14.81
CA SER A 153 5.09 -8.50 16.14
C SER A 153 4.44 -7.12 16.06
N MET A 154 3.29 -6.95 16.71
CA MET A 154 2.56 -5.70 16.76
C MET A 154 3.17 -4.75 17.80
N GLY A 155 3.17 -3.46 17.50
CA GLY A 155 3.61 -2.38 18.39
C GLY A 155 2.46 -1.79 19.19
N GLY A 156 2.50 -0.48 19.42
CA GLY A 156 1.41 0.25 20.07
C GLY A 156 0.12 0.26 19.25
N ALA A 157 0.23 0.24 17.93
CA ALA A 157 -0.90 0.13 17.02
C ALA A 157 -0.60 -0.83 15.87
N ALA A 158 -1.57 -1.68 15.53
CA ALA A 158 -1.56 -2.51 14.32
C ALA A 158 -3.00 -2.68 13.85
N ALA A 159 -3.58 -1.61 13.31
CA ALA A 159 -4.99 -1.51 12.99
C ALA A 159 -5.22 -1.25 11.51
N SER A 160 -6.44 -1.53 11.00
CA SER A 160 -6.82 -1.30 9.61
C SER A 160 -5.79 -1.92 8.64
N GLY A 161 -5.14 -1.13 7.79
CA GLY A 161 -4.05 -1.60 6.91
C GLY A 161 -2.90 -2.29 7.66
N GLY A 162 -2.56 -1.86 8.89
CA GLY A 162 -1.57 -2.52 9.74
C GLY A 162 -2.00 -3.91 10.20
N TYR A 163 -3.29 -4.09 10.50
CA TYR A 163 -3.85 -5.41 10.74
C TYR A 163 -3.89 -6.26 9.46
N TYR A 164 -4.26 -5.65 8.33
CA TYR A 164 -4.36 -6.34 7.05
C TYR A 164 -3.02 -6.95 6.59
N VAL A 165 -1.91 -6.22 6.72
CA VAL A 165 -0.58 -6.76 6.37
C VAL A 165 -0.11 -7.88 7.32
N SER A 166 -0.75 -8.00 8.48
CA SER A 166 -0.42 -9.01 9.51
C SER A 166 -1.12 -10.36 9.30
N LEU A 167 -2.22 -10.40 8.53
CA LEU A 167 -3.14 -11.54 8.45
C LEU A 167 -2.49 -12.86 8.00
N ASN A 168 -1.49 -12.80 7.15
CA ASN A 168 -0.85 -13.99 6.58
C ASN A 168 0.40 -14.45 7.34
N ALA A 169 0.60 -13.98 8.57
CA ALA A 169 1.66 -14.47 9.44
C ALA A 169 1.38 -15.91 9.91
N ASP A 170 2.44 -16.67 10.18
CA ASP A 170 2.31 -17.99 10.82
C ASP A 170 1.91 -17.83 12.29
N LYS A 171 2.35 -16.73 12.92
CA LYS A 171 1.95 -16.32 14.27
C LYS A 171 1.98 -14.80 14.38
N ILE A 172 1.02 -14.27 15.13
CA ILE A 172 0.91 -12.84 15.44
C ILE A 172 1.07 -12.68 16.95
N PHE A 173 1.94 -11.79 17.36
CA PHE A 173 2.16 -11.42 18.76
C PHE A 173 1.78 -9.95 18.96
N SER A 174 1.00 -9.67 19.96
CA SER A 174 0.62 -8.32 20.38
C SER A 174 0.80 -8.18 21.90
N ASP A 175 0.99 -6.96 22.36
CA ASP A 175 0.87 -6.60 23.77
C ASP A 175 -0.61 -6.44 24.15
N GLU A 176 -0.93 -6.53 25.44
CA GLU A 176 -2.29 -6.34 25.95
C GLU A 176 -2.86 -4.94 25.64
N LEU A 177 -2.00 -3.94 25.51
CA LEU A 177 -2.36 -2.56 25.23
C LEU A 177 -2.28 -2.20 23.73
N THR A 178 -1.96 -3.15 22.86
CA THR A 178 -1.92 -2.93 21.42
C THR A 178 -3.30 -2.59 20.89
N ILE A 179 -3.43 -1.44 20.23
CA ILE A 179 -4.64 -1.08 19.47
C ILE A 179 -4.60 -1.85 18.14
N THR A 180 -5.55 -2.76 17.95
CA THR A 180 -5.60 -3.60 16.74
C THR A 180 -7.02 -3.77 16.20
N GLY A 181 -7.19 -4.54 15.13
CA GLY A 181 -8.47 -4.72 14.46
C GLY A 181 -8.78 -3.53 13.54
N SER A 182 -9.87 -2.80 13.79
CA SER A 182 -10.37 -1.73 12.90
C SER A 182 -10.48 -2.21 11.44
N ILE A 183 -11.17 -3.34 11.27
CA ILE A 183 -11.31 -4.02 9.97
C ILE A 183 -12.36 -3.28 9.15
N GLY A 184 -11.91 -2.58 8.10
CA GLY A 184 -12.78 -1.84 7.21
C GLY A 184 -12.03 -0.78 6.41
N VAL A 185 -12.74 -0.19 5.47
CA VAL A 185 -12.27 0.94 4.66
C VAL A 185 -13.29 2.05 4.78
N PHE A 186 -12.83 3.27 4.93
CA PHE A 186 -13.68 4.45 4.85
C PHE A 186 -13.10 5.43 3.84
N THR A 187 -13.98 6.16 3.18
CA THR A 187 -13.62 7.27 2.31
C THR A 187 -14.15 8.56 2.91
N ALA A 188 -13.29 9.57 3.04
CA ALA A 188 -13.66 10.90 3.46
C ALA A 188 -13.47 11.87 2.29
N ARG A 189 -14.51 12.62 1.96
CA ARG A 189 -14.48 13.62 0.91
C ARG A 189 -14.90 14.97 1.48
N PRO A 190 -14.02 15.99 1.50
CA PRO A 190 -14.41 17.32 1.89
C PRO A 190 -15.40 17.92 0.87
N ASN A 191 -16.39 18.64 1.33
CA ASN A 191 -17.26 19.46 0.49
C ASN A 191 -16.94 20.94 0.75
N LEU A 192 -16.38 21.60 -0.23
CA LEU A 192 -15.97 23.00 -0.15
C LEU A 192 -16.99 23.98 -0.75
N ASP A 193 -18.12 23.50 -1.28
CA ASP A 193 -19.12 24.31 -1.95
C ASP A 193 -19.63 25.49 -1.08
N SER A 194 -20.01 25.21 0.14
CA SER A 194 -20.48 26.24 1.08
C SER A 194 -19.40 27.26 1.44
N LEU A 195 -18.14 26.81 1.59
CA LEU A 195 -17.00 27.69 1.86
C LEU A 195 -16.77 28.65 0.70
N LEU A 196 -16.76 28.15 -0.52
CA LEU A 196 -16.53 28.93 -1.73
C LEU A 196 -17.65 29.92 -1.99
N LYS A 197 -18.91 29.50 -1.80
CA LYS A 197 -20.07 30.40 -1.87
C LYS A 197 -19.99 31.53 -0.85
N GLY A 198 -19.55 31.24 0.38
CA GLY A 198 -19.31 32.25 1.40
C GLY A 198 -18.25 33.27 1.03
N GLN A 199 -17.25 32.87 0.26
CA GLN A 199 -16.19 33.74 -0.28
C GLN A 199 -16.56 34.36 -1.63
N LYS A 200 -17.81 34.19 -2.11
CA LYS A 200 -18.30 34.68 -3.42
C LYS A 200 -17.49 34.12 -4.60
N ILE A 201 -16.90 32.95 -4.45
CA ILE A 201 -16.21 32.22 -5.51
C ILE A 201 -17.22 31.31 -6.20
N LYS A 202 -17.39 31.48 -7.51
CA LYS A 202 -18.20 30.62 -8.35
C LYS A 202 -17.34 29.58 -9.03
N VAL A 203 -17.70 28.31 -8.90
CA VAL A 203 -17.03 27.20 -9.60
C VAL A 203 -17.93 26.77 -10.77
N GLU A 204 -17.35 26.64 -11.95
CA GLU A 204 -18.00 26.08 -13.12
C GLU A 204 -17.31 24.78 -13.52
N ASN A 205 -18.09 23.70 -13.60
CA ASN A 205 -17.59 22.41 -14.02
C ASN A 205 -17.93 22.14 -15.48
N PHE A 206 -16.91 21.87 -16.27
CA PHE A 206 -17.08 21.36 -17.63
C PHE A 206 -16.87 19.85 -17.60
N LYS A 207 -17.96 19.09 -17.76
CA LYS A 207 -17.90 17.62 -17.68
C LYS A 207 -18.44 16.97 -18.95
N ARG A 208 -17.92 15.78 -19.23
CA ARG A 208 -18.45 14.88 -20.26
C ARG A 208 -18.60 13.50 -19.65
N GLY A 209 -19.84 13.04 -19.51
CA GLY A 209 -20.26 11.83 -18.78
C GLY A 209 -20.89 12.18 -17.44
N ASP A 210 -21.86 11.37 -17.01
CA ASP A 210 -22.75 11.68 -15.88
C ASP A 210 -21.97 11.75 -14.54
N ASN A 211 -21.01 10.86 -14.32
CA ASN A 211 -20.26 10.74 -13.07
C ASN A 211 -18.80 11.19 -13.19
N SER A 212 -18.44 11.94 -14.27
CA SER A 212 -17.05 12.34 -14.49
C SER A 212 -16.51 13.35 -13.47
N ASP A 213 -17.39 13.96 -12.69
CA ASP A 213 -17.08 14.91 -11.62
C ASP A 213 -17.34 14.36 -10.20
N ILE A 214 -17.52 13.04 -10.06
CA ILE A 214 -17.81 12.39 -8.77
C ILE A 214 -16.71 12.64 -7.72
N GLY A 215 -15.46 12.85 -8.15
CA GLY A 215 -14.33 13.22 -7.30
C GLY A 215 -14.23 14.71 -6.96
N SER A 216 -15.12 15.58 -7.48
CA SER A 216 -15.04 17.02 -7.27
C SER A 216 -15.38 17.40 -5.82
N PHE A 217 -14.55 18.23 -5.20
CA PHE A 217 -14.78 18.77 -3.83
C PHE A 217 -15.73 19.97 -3.82
N TYR A 218 -16.25 20.39 -4.95
CA TYR A 218 -17.02 21.64 -5.11
C TYR A 218 -18.50 21.43 -5.34
N LYS A 219 -18.97 20.19 -5.12
CA LYS A 219 -20.39 19.85 -5.21
C LYS A 219 -20.78 18.83 -4.15
N GLU A 220 -22.06 18.75 -3.83
CA GLU A 220 -22.62 17.61 -3.09
C GLU A 220 -22.74 16.40 -4.03
N LEU A 221 -22.63 15.21 -3.45
CA LEU A 221 -22.93 13.97 -4.16
C LEU A 221 -24.44 13.78 -4.19
N ASP A 222 -24.96 13.37 -5.33
CA ASP A 222 -26.35 12.89 -5.42
C ASP A 222 -26.47 11.43 -4.95
N ALA A 223 -27.71 10.94 -4.85
CA ALA A 223 -27.98 9.60 -4.33
C ALA A 223 -27.35 8.49 -5.20
N ALA A 224 -27.29 8.68 -6.52
CA ALA A 224 -26.68 7.72 -7.42
C ALA A 224 -25.15 7.71 -7.30
N GLU A 225 -24.53 8.87 -7.11
CA GLU A 225 -23.10 9.00 -6.88
C GLU A 225 -22.65 8.42 -5.53
N ILE A 226 -23.50 8.54 -4.50
CA ILE A 226 -23.25 7.91 -3.18
C ILE A 226 -23.25 6.38 -3.28
N GLU A 227 -24.11 5.81 -4.14
CA GLU A 227 -24.17 4.37 -4.35
C GLU A 227 -22.94 3.81 -5.10
N ILE A 228 -22.24 4.66 -5.87
CA ILE A 228 -21.04 4.29 -6.63
C ILE A 228 -19.78 4.28 -5.74
N ILE A 229 -19.75 5.08 -4.68
CA ILE A 229 -18.59 5.23 -3.80
C ILE A 229 -18.64 4.23 -2.64
#